data_835f200fe898db390209a197384ab2ab
#
_entry.id   835f200fe898db390209a197384ab2ab
#
_cell.length_a   1.000
_cell.length_b   1.000
_cell.length_c   1.000
_cell.angle_alpha   90.00
_cell.angle_beta   90.00
_cell.angle_gamma   90.00
#
_symmetry.space_group_name_H-M   'P 1'
#
loop_
_entity.id
_entity.type
_entity.pdbx_description
1 polymer ?
#
loop_
_entity_poly.entity_id
_entity_poly.type
_entity_poly.pdbx_seq_one_letter_code
_entity_poly.pdbx_strand_id
1 'polypeptide(L)'
;MKQKTIGIFDSGIGGLTVLYEAMRRLPGERFLFDADTEHAPDGTKEEAQVSRYADAQVSFLLEEGAEGIVVACNTATAVAIEDLRARYHVPIVGMEPAVKPALQMAAGQRVLVLATPITVREKKLHHLLEKYDEDHRADSLAMPGLVDFAEREEFESVAVKAYLEERFSTLHPAEYGVVVLGCTHFGYFRPALRSFFAKETQIIDGNAGTIRQLARVMGLSMTEEPFASRIPGFRASSAEVVSAGGTSLAVPSPKMTFPQVTYFRSGKKVQEQETLDFYARLYHRLDQIS
;
A
#
# COMPACT_ATOMS: atom_id res chain seq x y z
N MET A 1 -26.14 9.84 3.82
CA MET A 1 -26.18 8.64 2.93
C MET A 1 -26.07 7.40 3.80
N LYS A 2 -26.54 6.23 3.34
CA LYS A 2 -26.36 4.98 4.09
C LYS A 2 -24.89 4.60 4.07
N GLN A 3 -24.31 4.25 5.22
CA GLN A 3 -22.95 3.73 5.33
C GLN A 3 -22.77 2.51 4.44
N LYS A 4 -21.68 2.50 3.65
CA LYS A 4 -21.30 1.40 2.78
C LYS A 4 -20.26 0.50 3.42
N THR A 5 -20.22 -0.76 3.02
CA THR A 5 -19.21 -1.72 3.41
C THR A 5 -18.25 -1.93 2.24
N ILE A 6 -16.97 -1.66 2.45
CA ILE A 6 -15.91 -1.72 1.44
C ILE A 6 -14.98 -2.86 1.79
N GLY A 7 -14.81 -3.82 0.88
CA GLY A 7 -13.80 -4.86 0.98
C GLY A 7 -12.47 -4.36 0.43
N ILE A 8 -11.39 -4.56 1.15
CA ILE A 8 -10.02 -4.26 0.73
C ILE A 8 -9.19 -5.50 0.96
N PHE A 9 -8.51 -6.01 -0.06
CA PHE A 9 -7.59 -7.12 0.14
C PHE A 9 -6.22 -6.87 -0.49
N ASP A 10 -5.23 -7.52 0.08
CA ASP A 10 -3.85 -7.53 -0.38
C ASP A 10 -3.23 -8.91 -0.16
N SER A 11 -2.13 -9.20 -0.84
CA SER A 11 -1.36 -10.44 -0.63
C SER A 11 -0.64 -10.50 0.72
N GLY A 12 -0.65 -9.42 1.51
CA GLY A 12 0.03 -9.33 2.79
C GLY A 12 -0.31 -8.05 3.55
N ILE A 13 0.60 -7.62 4.41
CA ILE A 13 0.41 -6.42 5.25
C ILE A 13 0.49 -5.10 4.47
N GLY A 14 0.98 -5.13 3.24
CA GLY A 14 1.10 -3.92 2.41
C GLY A 14 -0.23 -3.20 2.22
N GLY A 15 -1.32 -3.94 2.09
CA GLY A 15 -2.67 -3.39 1.95
C GLY A 15 -3.16 -2.51 3.10
N LEU A 16 -2.55 -2.62 4.28
CA LEU A 16 -2.83 -1.69 5.39
C LEU A 16 -2.51 -0.24 5.03
N THR A 17 -1.57 0.01 4.12
CA THR A 17 -1.27 1.37 3.62
C THR A 17 -2.46 1.95 2.85
N VAL A 18 -3.15 1.11 2.08
CA VAL A 18 -4.36 1.48 1.31
C VAL A 18 -5.56 1.64 2.24
N LEU A 19 -5.72 0.72 3.19
CA LEU A 19 -6.76 0.81 4.22
C LEU A 19 -6.59 2.08 5.08
N TYR A 20 -5.35 2.42 5.45
CA TYR A 20 -5.04 3.65 6.17
C TYR A 20 -5.52 4.89 5.39
N GLU A 21 -5.22 4.96 4.09
CA GLU A 21 -5.69 6.05 3.24
C GLU A 21 -7.22 6.05 3.08
N ALA A 22 -7.85 4.87 3.00
CA ALA A 22 -9.31 4.74 2.92
C ALA A 22 -9.98 5.26 4.21
N MET A 23 -9.50 4.87 5.37
CA MET A 23 -10.00 5.36 6.66
C MET A 23 -9.84 6.88 6.81
N ARG A 24 -8.75 7.44 6.30
CA ARG A 24 -8.51 8.88 6.32
C ARG A 24 -9.53 9.65 5.48
N ARG A 25 -9.83 9.14 4.28
CA ARG A 25 -10.64 9.87 3.29
C ARG A 25 -12.12 9.52 3.33
N LEU A 26 -12.48 8.36 3.83
CA LEU A 26 -13.84 7.82 3.86
C LEU A 26 -14.27 7.42 5.29
N PRO A 27 -14.24 8.35 6.25
CA PRO A 27 -14.47 8.04 7.68
C PRO A 27 -15.91 7.59 7.99
N GLY A 28 -16.84 7.79 7.06
CA GLY A 28 -18.24 7.38 7.21
C GLY A 28 -18.50 5.92 6.83
N GLU A 29 -17.51 5.22 6.27
CA GLU A 29 -17.69 3.88 5.69
C GLU A 29 -17.17 2.78 6.62
N ARG A 30 -17.63 1.54 6.38
CA ARG A 30 -17.10 0.33 7.04
C ARG A 30 -16.12 -0.36 6.11
N PHE A 31 -15.11 -0.98 6.70
CA PHE A 31 -14.08 -1.70 5.94
C PHE A 31 -13.97 -3.15 6.41
N LEU A 32 -13.88 -4.06 5.44
CA LEU A 32 -13.46 -5.43 5.61
C LEU A 32 -12.07 -5.53 4.99
N PHE A 33 -11.07 -5.82 5.79
CA PHE A 33 -9.68 -5.93 5.31
C PHE A 33 -9.21 -7.36 5.41
N ASP A 34 -8.76 -7.95 4.30
CA ASP A 34 -8.16 -9.28 4.30
C ASP A 34 -6.73 -9.24 3.77
N ALA A 35 -5.78 -9.68 4.60
CA ALA A 35 -4.37 -9.89 4.24
C ALA A 35 -4.15 -11.37 3.97
N ASP A 36 -3.90 -11.76 2.72
CA ASP A 36 -3.65 -13.17 2.34
C ASP A 36 -2.22 -13.61 2.65
N THR A 37 -1.88 -13.60 3.93
CA THR A 37 -0.53 -13.91 4.41
C THR A 37 -0.13 -15.38 4.25
N GLU A 38 -1.09 -16.31 4.12
CA GLU A 38 -0.81 -17.73 3.86
C GLU A 38 -0.22 -17.92 2.45
N HIS A 39 -0.56 -17.01 1.53
CA HIS A 39 -0.10 -17.06 0.15
C HIS A 39 0.87 -15.92 -0.22
N ALA A 40 1.32 -15.09 0.72
CA ALA A 40 2.33 -14.05 0.44
C ALA A 40 3.71 -14.67 0.11
N PRO A 41 4.54 -13.99 -0.72
CA PRO A 41 4.26 -12.82 -1.55
C PRO A 41 3.73 -13.22 -2.95
N ASP A 42 2.82 -12.41 -3.53
CA ASP A 42 2.33 -12.63 -4.89
C ASP A 42 3.37 -12.35 -5.98
N GLY A 43 4.26 -11.42 -5.72
CA GLY A 43 5.18 -10.86 -6.72
C GLY A 43 6.18 -11.83 -7.36
N THR A 44 6.25 -13.09 -6.89
CA THR A 44 7.13 -14.15 -7.39
C THR A 44 6.40 -15.42 -7.82
N LYS A 45 5.05 -15.43 -7.76
CA LYS A 45 4.22 -16.59 -8.10
C LYS A 45 3.90 -16.68 -9.60
N GLU A 46 3.28 -17.78 -9.97
CA GLU A 46 2.65 -17.95 -11.28
C GLU A 46 1.36 -17.09 -11.36
N GLU A 47 1.13 -16.41 -12.49
CA GLU A 47 -0.04 -15.56 -12.70
C GLU A 47 -1.36 -16.26 -12.43
N ALA A 48 -1.49 -17.53 -12.87
CA ALA A 48 -2.68 -18.35 -12.62
C ALA A 48 -2.94 -18.62 -11.14
N GLN A 49 -1.90 -18.65 -10.30
CA GLN A 49 -2.06 -18.77 -8.84
C GLN A 49 -2.55 -17.44 -8.25
N VAL A 50 -1.93 -16.33 -8.65
CA VAL A 50 -2.34 -14.98 -8.20
C VAL A 50 -3.79 -14.71 -8.57
N SER A 51 -4.20 -15.05 -9.81
CA SER A 51 -5.58 -14.89 -10.27
C SER A 51 -6.58 -15.69 -9.42
N ARG A 52 -6.26 -16.95 -9.09
CA ARG A 52 -7.12 -17.78 -8.24
C ARG A 52 -7.24 -17.24 -6.82
N TYR A 53 -6.14 -16.76 -6.23
CA TYR A 53 -6.17 -16.18 -4.89
C TYR A 53 -6.97 -14.89 -4.86
N ALA A 54 -6.76 -14.01 -5.84
CA ALA A 54 -7.53 -12.78 -5.97
C ALA A 54 -9.05 -13.04 -6.13
N ASP A 55 -9.42 -14.05 -6.89
CA ASP A 55 -10.83 -14.45 -7.07
C ASP A 55 -11.44 -14.96 -5.75
N ALA A 56 -10.72 -15.80 -5.01
CA ALA A 56 -11.15 -16.31 -3.71
C ALA A 56 -11.33 -15.17 -2.69
N GLN A 57 -10.42 -14.18 -2.67
CA GLN A 57 -10.50 -13.01 -1.81
C GLN A 57 -11.73 -12.14 -2.12
N VAL A 58 -12.00 -11.90 -3.42
CA VAL A 58 -13.20 -11.14 -3.82
C VAL A 58 -14.47 -11.87 -3.41
N SER A 59 -14.57 -13.18 -3.70
CA SER A 59 -15.73 -13.99 -3.31
C SER A 59 -15.98 -13.92 -1.79
N PHE A 60 -14.95 -14.15 -1.01
CA PHE A 60 -14.99 -14.09 0.44
C PHE A 60 -15.50 -12.74 0.97
N LEU A 61 -14.90 -11.63 0.49
CA LEU A 61 -15.30 -10.29 0.95
C LEU A 61 -16.75 -9.95 0.57
N LEU A 62 -17.24 -10.44 -0.58
CA LEU A 62 -18.63 -10.26 -0.98
C LEU A 62 -19.56 -11.07 -0.09
N GLU A 63 -19.20 -12.30 0.30
CA GLU A 63 -19.96 -13.13 1.26
C GLU A 63 -20.02 -12.46 2.64
N GLU A 64 -18.95 -11.76 3.06
CA GLU A 64 -18.91 -10.95 4.28
C GLU A 64 -19.67 -9.62 4.16
N GLY A 65 -20.29 -9.33 3.01
CA GLY A 65 -21.18 -8.20 2.78
C GLY A 65 -20.53 -6.94 2.22
N ALA A 66 -19.38 -7.05 1.56
CA ALA A 66 -18.79 -5.92 0.84
C ALA A 66 -19.70 -5.49 -0.33
N GLU A 67 -19.90 -4.19 -0.50
CA GLU A 67 -20.69 -3.56 -1.57
C GLU A 67 -19.79 -2.99 -2.70
N GLY A 68 -18.48 -3.01 -2.49
CA GLY A 68 -17.44 -2.65 -3.45
C GLY A 68 -16.09 -3.15 -2.96
N ILE A 69 -15.17 -3.38 -3.89
CA ILE A 69 -13.88 -4.04 -3.63
C ILE A 69 -12.72 -3.13 -4.06
N VAL A 70 -11.69 -3.07 -3.23
CA VAL A 70 -10.36 -2.56 -3.59
C VAL A 70 -9.38 -3.73 -3.64
N VAL A 71 -8.82 -3.98 -4.81
CA VAL A 71 -7.66 -4.85 -5.00
C VAL A 71 -6.43 -4.02 -4.70
N ALA A 72 -5.95 -4.05 -3.44
CA ALA A 72 -4.85 -3.21 -3.00
C ALA A 72 -3.50 -3.69 -3.55
N CYS A 73 -3.34 -4.98 -3.77
CA CYS A 73 -2.14 -5.57 -4.36
C CYS A 73 -1.95 -5.13 -5.81
N ASN A 74 -0.81 -4.47 -6.11
CA ASN A 74 -0.44 -4.11 -7.48
C ASN A 74 -0.28 -5.34 -8.38
N THR A 75 0.32 -6.41 -7.85
CA THR A 75 0.52 -7.67 -8.57
C THR A 75 -0.82 -8.32 -8.93
N ALA A 76 -1.73 -8.48 -7.94
CA ALA A 76 -3.06 -9.03 -8.20
C ALA A 76 -3.87 -8.14 -9.17
N THR A 77 -3.74 -6.82 -9.08
CA THR A 77 -4.35 -5.89 -10.03
C THR A 77 -3.81 -6.09 -11.44
N ALA A 78 -2.49 -6.23 -11.60
CA ALA A 78 -1.89 -6.42 -12.92
C ALA A 78 -2.39 -7.69 -13.61
N VAL A 79 -2.52 -8.76 -12.84
CA VAL A 79 -2.86 -10.11 -13.33
C VAL A 79 -4.38 -10.33 -13.47
N ALA A 80 -5.18 -9.95 -12.47
CA ALA A 80 -6.54 -10.47 -12.33
C ALA A 80 -7.67 -9.44 -12.52
N ILE A 81 -7.40 -8.13 -12.54
CA ILE A 81 -8.44 -7.11 -12.42
C ILE A 81 -9.51 -7.17 -13.50
N GLU A 82 -9.14 -7.51 -14.74
CA GLU A 82 -10.10 -7.57 -15.85
C GLU A 82 -11.06 -8.76 -15.71
N ASP A 83 -10.53 -9.93 -15.32
CA ASP A 83 -11.32 -11.14 -15.06
C ASP A 83 -12.26 -10.95 -13.87
N LEU A 84 -11.77 -10.31 -12.79
CA LEU A 84 -12.59 -10.00 -11.63
C LEU A 84 -13.75 -9.06 -11.99
N ARG A 85 -13.50 -8.01 -12.78
CA ARG A 85 -14.54 -7.09 -13.26
C ARG A 85 -15.55 -7.75 -14.19
N ALA A 86 -15.11 -8.70 -15.00
CA ALA A 86 -15.98 -9.46 -15.87
C ALA A 86 -16.90 -10.43 -15.08
N ARG A 87 -16.39 -10.97 -13.97
CA ARG A 87 -17.07 -11.98 -13.16
C ARG A 87 -18.05 -11.40 -12.14
N TYR A 88 -17.68 -10.32 -11.48
CA TYR A 88 -18.46 -9.75 -10.36
C TYR A 88 -19.13 -8.44 -10.72
N HIS A 89 -20.43 -8.30 -10.36
CA HIS A 89 -21.27 -7.16 -10.70
C HIS A 89 -21.26 -6.05 -9.62
N VAL A 90 -20.13 -5.87 -8.95
CA VAL A 90 -19.91 -4.80 -7.95
C VAL A 90 -18.76 -3.89 -8.41
N PRO A 91 -18.68 -2.66 -7.92
CA PRO A 91 -17.51 -1.82 -8.18
C PRO A 91 -16.22 -2.50 -7.71
N ILE A 92 -15.27 -2.74 -8.63
CA ILE A 92 -13.94 -3.27 -8.30
C ILE A 92 -12.89 -2.28 -8.80
N VAL A 93 -12.11 -1.75 -7.86
CA VAL A 93 -11.01 -0.80 -8.13
C VAL A 93 -9.68 -1.45 -7.80
N GLY A 94 -8.79 -1.49 -8.79
CA GLY A 94 -7.44 -2.03 -8.63
C GLY A 94 -6.41 -0.93 -8.37
N MET A 95 -5.32 -1.31 -7.72
CA MET A 95 -4.15 -0.47 -7.48
C MET A 95 -3.22 -0.52 -8.69
N GLU A 96 -3.04 0.61 -9.34
CA GLU A 96 -2.06 0.76 -10.43
C GLU A 96 -0.90 1.66 -9.99
N PRO A 97 0.33 1.41 -10.46
CA PRO A 97 1.44 2.34 -10.24
C PRO A 97 1.09 3.75 -10.74
N ALA A 98 1.45 4.76 -9.96
CA ALA A 98 1.09 6.15 -10.23
C ALA A 98 1.94 6.80 -11.35
N VAL A 99 2.10 6.11 -12.50
CA VAL A 99 2.97 6.52 -13.62
C VAL A 99 2.52 7.87 -14.20
N LYS A 100 1.23 7.99 -14.54
CA LYS A 100 0.71 9.22 -15.15
C LYS A 100 0.95 10.46 -14.28
N PRO A 101 0.54 10.51 -13.01
CA PRO A 101 0.83 11.67 -12.16
C PRO A 101 2.34 11.87 -11.96
N ALA A 102 3.14 10.80 -11.87
CA ALA A 102 4.59 10.91 -11.72
C ALA A 102 5.24 11.65 -12.88
N LEU A 103 4.90 11.28 -14.12
CA LEU A 103 5.43 11.95 -15.34
C LEU A 103 5.04 13.42 -15.40
N GLN A 104 3.82 13.76 -14.96
CA GLN A 104 3.38 15.16 -14.88
C GLN A 104 4.15 15.96 -13.82
N MET A 105 4.45 15.34 -12.66
CA MET A 105 5.15 15.98 -11.54
C MET A 105 6.64 16.09 -11.76
N ALA A 106 7.24 15.21 -12.55
CA ALA A 106 8.68 15.13 -12.75
C ALA A 106 9.31 16.34 -13.49
N ALA A 107 8.49 17.24 -14.05
CA ALA A 107 8.94 18.49 -14.68
C ALA A 107 10.10 18.31 -15.69
N GLY A 108 10.08 17.23 -16.47
CA GLY A 108 11.10 16.89 -17.45
C GLY A 108 12.19 15.96 -16.93
N GLN A 109 12.32 15.74 -15.62
CA GLN A 109 13.25 14.75 -15.05
C GLN A 109 12.73 13.30 -15.24
N ARG A 110 13.59 12.33 -14.96
CA ARG A 110 13.23 10.92 -15.02
C ARG A 110 12.29 10.50 -13.89
N VAL A 111 11.56 9.44 -14.11
CA VAL A 111 10.66 8.77 -13.14
C VAL A 111 11.20 7.38 -12.89
N LEU A 112 11.33 6.98 -11.63
CA LEU A 112 11.69 5.61 -11.25
C LEU A 112 10.46 4.88 -10.68
N VAL A 113 10.04 3.80 -11.31
CA VAL A 113 8.95 2.93 -10.82
C VAL A 113 9.56 1.74 -10.09
N LEU A 114 9.43 1.68 -8.77
CA LEU A 114 9.81 0.53 -7.96
C LEU A 114 8.60 -0.40 -7.85
N ALA A 115 8.74 -1.69 -8.23
CA ALA A 115 7.63 -2.63 -8.23
C ALA A 115 8.09 -4.07 -7.95
N THR A 116 7.15 -5.01 -7.91
CA THR A 116 7.48 -6.44 -7.84
C THR A 116 7.93 -6.96 -9.20
N PRO A 117 8.63 -8.11 -9.27
CA PRO A 117 9.06 -8.69 -10.54
C PRO A 117 7.91 -8.96 -11.52
N ILE A 118 6.75 -9.42 -11.04
CA ILE A 118 5.57 -9.60 -11.89
C ILE A 118 5.10 -8.25 -12.42
N THR A 119 4.86 -7.27 -11.54
CA THR A 119 4.35 -5.96 -11.95
C THR A 119 5.25 -5.30 -13.01
N VAL A 120 6.58 -5.45 -12.90
CA VAL A 120 7.53 -4.90 -13.90
C VAL A 120 7.39 -5.60 -15.26
N ARG A 121 7.10 -6.90 -15.28
CA ARG A 121 6.98 -7.68 -16.54
C ARG A 121 5.61 -7.62 -17.17
N GLU A 122 4.58 -7.29 -16.37
CA GLU A 122 3.19 -7.31 -16.82
C GLU A 122 2.89 -6.25 -17.89
N LYS A 123 2.09 -6.66 -18.88
CA LYS A 123 1.63 -5.82 -19.98
C LYS A 123 0.95 -4.54 -19.50
N LYS A 124 0.33 -4.59 -18.31
CA LYS A 124 -0.40 -3.44 -17.77
C LYS A 124 0.51 -2.27 -17.45
N LEU A 125 1.69 -2.50 -16.85
CA LEU A 125 2.68 -1.44 -16.64
C LEU A 125 3.24 -0.94 -17.96
N HIS A 126 3.55 -1.85 -18.89
CA HIS A 126 4.02 -1.48 -20.24
C HIS A 126 3.00 -0.60 -20.96
N HIS A 127 1.73 -0.95 -20.96
CA HIS A 127 0.65 -0.13 -21.53
C HIS A 127 0.54 1.25 -20.88
N LEU A 128 0.75 1.36 -19.55
CA LEU A 128 0.77 2.66 -18.88
C LEU A 128 1.95 3.52 -19.35
N LEU A 129 3.13 2.91 -19.51
CA LEU A 129 4.33 3.59 -20.01
C LEU A 129 4.13 4.00 -21.48
N GLU A 130 3.73 3.10 -22.36
CA GLU A 130 3.44 3.39 -23.77
C GLU A 130 2.43 4.54 -23.93
N LYS A 131 1.42 4.59 -23.08
CA LYS A 131 0.35 5.59 -23.15
C LYS A 131 0.75 6.98 -22.65
N TYR A 132 1.64 7.07 -21.65
CA TYR A 132 1.90 8.31 -20.93
C TYR A 132 3.35 8.78 -20.97
N ASP A 133 4.30 7.92 -21.34
CA ASP A 133 5.73 8.21 -21.34
C ASP A 133 6.30 8.31 -22.77
N GLU A 134 5.80 9.26 -23.52
CA GLU A 134 6.23 9.50 -24.92
C GLU A 134 7.73 9.80 -25.03
N ASP A 135 8.32 10.42 -24.00
CA ASP A 135 9.73 10.81 -23.98
C ASP A 135 10.65 9.70 -23.40
N HIS A 136 10.13 8.53 -23.06
CA HIS A 136 10.89 7.42 -22.45
C HIS A 136 11.70 7.82 -21.23
N ARG A 137 11.08 8.57 -20.31
CA ARG A 137 11.69 9.08 -19.08
C ARG A 137 11.46 8.19 -17.86
N ALA A 138 10.62 7.16 -17.96
CA ALA A 138 10.33 6.26 -16.86
C ALA A 138 11.20 5.00 -16.95
N ASP A 139 11.90 4.72 -15.86
CA ASP A 139 12.57 3.44 -15.63
C ASP A 139 11.76 2.59 -14.66
N SER A 140 11.83 1.27 -14.78
CA SER A 140 11.22 0.36 -13.82
C SER A 140 12.27 -0.55 -13.20
N LEU A 141 12.21 -0.71 -11.88
CA LEU A 141 13.13 -1.54 -11.11
C LEU A 141 12.37 -2.51 -10.21
N ALA A 142 12.64 -3.81 -10.39
CA ALA A 142 12.06 -4.84 -9.53
C ALA A 142 12.75 -4.87 -8.16
N MET A 143 11.96 -4.87 -7.07
CA MET A 143 12.44 -4.82 -5.69
C MET A 143 11.83 -5.96 -4.85
N PRO A 144 12.09 -7.25 -5.20
CA PRO A 144 11.43 -8.39 -4.53
C PRO A 144 11.70 -8.45 -3.03
N GLY A 145 12.93 -8.18 -2.58
CA GLY A 145 13.32 -8.30 -1.17
C GLY A 145 12.61 -7.32 -0.24
N LEU A 146 12.08 -6.18 -0.72
CA LEU A 146 11.37 -5.23 0.14
C LEU A 146 10.05 -5.81 0.70
N VAL A 147 9.40 -6.72 -0.02
CA VAL A 147 8.20 -7.40 0.49
C VAL A 147 8.55 -8.27 1.67
N ASP A 148 9.61 -9.09 1.54
CA ASP A 148 10.07 -9.98 2.61
C ASP A 148 10.52 -9.21 3.85
N PHE A 149 11.20 -8.08 3.68
CA PHE A 149 11.57 -7.20 4.79
C PHE A 149 10.34 -6.61 5.48
N ALA A 150 9.34 -6.17 4.71
CA ALA A 150 8.12 -5.59 5.29
C ALA A 150 7.35 -6.62 6.13
N GLU A 151 7.17 -7.85 5.61
CA GLU A 151 6.47 -8.92 6.32
C GLU A 151 7.18 -9.33 7.63
N ARG A 152 8.48 -9.00 7.79
CA ARG A 152 9.25 -9.18 9.04
C ARG A 152 9.38 -7.93 9.90
N GLU A 153 8.66 -6.85 9.60
CA GLU A 153 8.78 -5.53 10.26
C GLU A 153 10.20 -4.91 10.18
N GLU A 154 11.00 -5.32 9.21
CA GLU A 154 12.35 -4.79 9.01
C GLU A 154 12.33 -3.61 8.01
N PHE A 155 12.13 -2.39 8.49
CA PHE A 155 11.96 -1.23 7.60
C PHE A 155 13.22 -0.36 7.45
N GLU A 156 14.11 -0.36 8.43
CA GLU A 156 15.28 0.52 8.50
C GLU A 156 16.54 -0.22 9.00
N SER A 157 16.55 -1.55 8.93
CA SER A 157 17.68 -2.37 9.36
C SER A 157 18.91 -2.15 8.44
N VAL A 158 20.08 -2.53 8.93
CA VAL A 158 21.32 -2.55 8.14
C VAL A 158 21.15 -3.40 6.87
N ALA A 159 20.39 -4.50 6.97
CA ALA A 159 20.11 -5.38 5.83
C ALA A 159 19.26 -4.69 4.76
N VAL A 160 18.24 -3.91 5.15
CA VAL A 160 17.44 -3.09 4.22
C VAL A 160 18.32 -2.07 3.51
N LYS A 161 19.19 -1.38 4.25
CA LYS A 161 20.09 -0.39 3.67
C LYS A 161 21.06 -1.03 2.65
N ALA A 162 21.69 -2.13 3.01
CA ALA A 162 22.60 -2.86 2.11
C ALA A 162 21.87 -3.35 0.84
N TYR A 163 20.63 -3.86 1.00
CA TYR A 163 19.81 -4.26 -0.13
C TYR A 163 19.50 -3.08 -1.06
N LEU A 164 19.14 -1.91 -0.52
CA LEU A 164 18.87 -0.72 -1.32
C LEU A 164 20.14 -0.20 -2.01
N GLU A 165 21.30 -0.19 -1.34
CA GLU A 165 22.60 0.17 -1.91
C GLU A 165 22.94 -0.74 -3.11
N GLU A 166 22.77 -2.04 -2.97
CA GLU A 166 22.97 -3.01 -4.06
C GLU A 166 22.02 -2.74 -5.24
N ARG A 167 20.71 -2.61 -4.95
CA ARG A 167 19.68 -2.42 -5.99
C ARG A 167 19.84 -1.11 -6.76
N PHE A 168 20.32 -0.06 -6.11
CA PHE A 168 20.52 1.26 -6.72
C PHE A 168 21.93 1.47 -7.25
N SER A 169 22.85 0.51 -7.13
CA SER A 169 24.25 0.64 -7.52
C SER A 169 24.49 1.04 -8.98
N THR A 170 23.55 0.72 -9.88
CA THR A 170 23.63 1.06 -11.31
C THR A 170 22.77 2.28 -11.68
N LEU A 171 22.08 2.88 -10.74
CA LEU A 171 21.24 4.04 -10.97
C LEU A 171 22.03 5.34 -10.71
N HIS A 172 21.53 6.42 -11.32
CA HIS A 172 21.96 7.79 -11.02
C HIS A 172 20.79 8.52 -10.30
N PRO A 173 20.65 8.39 -8.97
CA PRO A 173 19.47 8.86 -8.23
C PRO A 173 19.15 10.35 -8.43
N ALA A 174 20.16 11.17 -8.73
CA ALA A 174 20.00 12.61 -8.99
C ALA A 174 19.22 12.93 -10.30
N GLU A 175 19.08 11.98 -11.21
CA GLU A 175 18.31 12.15 -12.44
C GLU A 175 16.80 12.02 -12.24
N TYR A 176 16.38 11.45 -11.12
CA TYR A 176 14.97 11.15 -10.85
C TYR A 176 14.29 12.27 -10.06
N GLY A 177 13.31 12.91 -10.69
CA GLY A 177 12.43 13.88 -10.03
C GLY A 177 11.30 13.22 -9.22
N VAL A 178 10.90 12.02 -9.62
CA VAL A 178 9.82 11.25 -8.94
C VAL A 178 10.18 9.78 -8.84
N VAL A 179 9.92 9.20 -7.67
CA VAL A 179 9.95 7.74 -7.42
C VAL A 179 8.53 7.28 -7.15
N VAL A 180 8.06 6.28 -7.91
CA VAL A 180 6.75 5.67 -7.77
C VAL A 180 6.86 4.36 -7.00
N LEU A 181 6.13 4.22 -5.91
CA LEU A 181 5.99 2.99 -5.16
C LEU A 181 4.88 2.13 -5.79
N GLY A 182 5.27 1.21 -6.66
CA GLY A 182 4.38 0.30 -7.39
C GLY A 182 4.10 -1.01 -6.64
N CYS A 183 4.23 -1.00 -5.33
CA CYS A 183 3.85 -2.08 -4.42
C CYS A 183 3.41 -1.47 -3.09
N THR A 184 2.33 -1.98 -2.52
CA THR A 184 1.75 -1.53 -1.25
C THR A 184 2.74 -1.58 -0.08
N HIS A 185 3.58 -2.62 -0.03
CA HIS A 185 4.60 -2.79 1.01
C HIS A 185 5.67 -1.70 1.00
N PHE A 186 5.93 -1.09 -0.16
CA PHE A 186 7.04 -0.13 -0.29
C PHE A 186 6.76 1.19 0.42
N GLY A 187 5.49 1.48 0.73
CA GLY A 187 5.10 2.63 1.53
C GLY A 187 5.82 2.72 2.88
N TYR A 188 6.08 1.57 3.51
CA TYR A 188 6.78 1.51 4.80
C TYR A 188 8.25 1.92 4.73
N PHE A 189 8.87 1.88 3.56
CA PHE A 189 10.29 2.18 3.34
C PHE A 189 10.55 3.63 2.90
N ARG A 190 9.56 4.51 2.92
CA ARG A 190 9.74 5.92 2.54
C ARG A 190 10.96 6.59 3.20
N PRO A 191 11.20 6.45 4.53
CA PRO A 191 12.39 7.03 5.17
C PRO A 191 13.69 6.44 4.63
N ALA A 192 13.77 5.12 4.50
CA ALA A 192 14.96 4.44 3.97
C ALA A 192 15.23 4.85 2.51
N LEU A 193 14.18 4.85 1.66
CA LEU A 193 14.29 5.28 0.26
C LEU A 193 14.71 6.75 0.14
N ARG A 194 14.18 7.63 1.00
CA ARG A 194 14.50 9.06 0.99
C ARG A 194 16.00 9.34 1.10
N SER A 195 16.77 8.49 1.79
CA SER A 195 18.20 8.66 1.96
C SER A 195 19.02 8.48 0.67
N PHE A 196 18.44 7.89 -0.38
CA PHE A 196 19.11 7.64 -1.67
C PHE A 196 18.84 8.71 -2.73
N PHE A 197 17.81 9.53 -2.56
CA PHE A 197 17.37 10.51 -3.54
C PHE A 197 17.55 11.95 -3.04
N ALA A 198 17.59 12.89 -3.96
CA ALA A 198 17.63 14.31 -3.62
C ALA A 198 16.40 14.72 -2.78
N LYS A 199 16.53 15.77 -1.97
CA LYS A 199 15.44 16.26 -1.11
C LYS A 199 14.20 16.65 -1.94
N GLU A 200 14.40 17.13 -3.13
CA GLU A 200 13.38 17.58 -4.08
C GLU A 200 12.68 16.42 -4.79
N THR A 201 13.31 15.24 -4.87
CA THR A 201 12.69 14.06 -5.48
C THR A 201 11.43 13.68 -4.72
N GLN A 202 10.31 13.57 -5.42
CA GLN A 202 9.04 13.18 -4.81
C GLN A 202 8.92 11.66 -4.76
N ILE A 203 8.44 11.12 -3.65
CA ILE A 203 8.14 9.68 -3.51
C ILE A 203 6.64 9.55 -3.38
N ILE A 204 5.99 8.97 -4.39
CA ILE A 204 4.53 8.84 -4.46
C ILE A 204 4.09 7.38 -4.60
N ASP A 205 2.82 7.12 -4.29
CA ASP A 205 2.15 5.82 -4.50
C ASP A 205 0.77 5.99 -5.14
N GLY A 206 0.07 4.87 -5.34
CA GLY A 206 -1.26 4.83 -5.93
C GLY A 206 -2.42 4.97 -4.93
N ASN A 207 -2.15 4.98 -3.61
CA ASN A 207 -3.18 4.84 -2.57
C ASN A 207 -4.28 5.90 -2.70
N ALA A 208 -3.90 7.17 -2.69
CA ALA A 208 -4.85 8.28 -2.78
C ALA A 208 -5.64 8.28 -4.09
N GLY A 209 -5.01 7.89 -5.20
CA GLY A 209 -5.66 7.74 -6.51
C GLY A 209 -6.71 6.64 -6.50
N THR A 210 -6.37 5.50 -5.93
CA THR A 210 -7.26 4.33 -5.81
C THR A 210 -8.48 4.65 -4.95
N ILE A 211 -8.30 5.30 -3.82
CA ILE A 211 -9.43 5.67 -2.94
C ILE A 211 -10.31 6.76 -3.57
N ARG A 212 -9.74 7.73 -4.30
CA ARG A 212 -10.54 8.68 -5.09
C ARG A 212 -11.38 7.98 -6.15
N GLN A 213 -10.80 7.01 -6.86
CA GLN A 213 -11.53 6.24 -7.86
C GLN A 213 -12.66 5.42 -7.23
N LEU A 214 -12.41 4.78 -6.07
CA LEU A 214 -13.42 4.06 -5.31
C LEU A 214 -14.58 5.00 -4.92
N ALA A 215 -14.26 6.14 -4.32
CA ALA A 215 -15.27 7.13 -3.94
C ALA A 215 -16.12 7.58 -5.14
N ARG A 216 -15.48 7.82 -6.28
CA ARG A 216 -16.18 8.20 -7.52
C ARG A 216 -17.15 7.13 -8.01
N VAL A 217 -16.71 5.86 -8.08
CA VAL A 217 -17.56 4.79 -8.66
C VAL A 217 -18.67 4.34 -7.70
N MET A 218 -18.48 4.51 -6.40
CA MET A 218 -19.48 4.17 -5.38
C MET A 218 -20.34 5.38 -4.94
N GLY A 219 -20.05 6.59 -5.43
CA GLY A 219 -20.76 7.82 -5.04
C GLY A 219 -20.55 8.22 -3.59
N LEU A 220 -19.33 8.01 -3.05
CA LEU A 220 -19.00 8.28 -1.65
C LEU A 220 -18.46 9.71 -1.47
N SER A 221 -18.76 10.31 -0.31
CA SER A 221 -18.21 11.60 0.08
C SER A 221 -16.85 11.43 0.72
N MET A 222 -15.86 12.16 0.21
CA MET A 222 -14.50 12.18 0.76
C MET A 222 -14.30 13.38 1.70
N THR A 223 -13.32 13.26 2.57
CA THR A 223 -12.87 14.34 3.43
C THR A 223 -11.36 14.58 3.28
N GLU A 224 -10.95 15.82 3.45
CA GLU A 224 -9.56 16.26 3.50
C GLU A 224 -9.09 16.57 4.93
N GLU A 225 -9.97 16.41 5.94
CA GLU A 225 -9.60 16.68 7.33
C GLU A 225 -8.51 15.75 7.87
N PRO A 226 -7.62 16.22 8.75
CA PRO A 226 -6.54 15.41 9.33
C PRO A 226 -7.08 14.19 10.08
N PHE A 227 -6.47 13.03 9.87
CA PHE A 227 -6.86 11.76 10.48
C PHE A 227 -6.72 11.77 12.00
N ALA A 228 -5.63 12.34 12.50
CA ALA A 228 -5.33 12.44 13.94
C ALA A 228 -6.42 13.12 14.77
N SER A 229 -7.21 14.02 14.18
CA SER A 229 -8.30 14.71 14.87
C SER A 229 -9.55 13.85 15.11
N ARG A 230 -9.64 12.66 14.50
CA ARG A 230 -10.86 11.84 14.44
C ARG A 230 -10.79 10.52 15.22
N ILE A 231 -9.61 10.09 15.63
CA ILE A 231 -9.48 8.85 16.39
C ILE A 231 -9.39 9.17 17.88
N PRO A 232 -10.38 8.75 18.69
CA PRO A 232 -10.28 8.86 20.14
C PRO A 232 -9.04 8.11 20.65
N GLY A 233 -8.13 8.80 21.33
CA GLY A 233 -6.89 8.22 21.86
C GLY A 233 -5.68 8.27 20.93
N PHE A 234 -5.83 8.74 19.68
CA PHE A 234 -4.69 9.03 18.80
C PHE A 234 -4.06 10.36 19.25
N ARG A 235 -2.98 10.29 20.01
CA ARG A 235 -2.08 11.41 20.25
C ARG A 235 -0.86 11.20 19.36
N ALA A 236 -0.63 12.08 18.39
CA ALA A 236 0.69 12.23 17.80
C ALA A 236 1.64 12.50 18.98
N SER A 237 2.47 11.51 19.34
CA SER A 237 3.49 11.74 20.34
C SER A 237 4.55 12.62 19.69
N SER A 238 4.58 13.91 20.07
CA SER A 238 5.81 14.68 19.95
C SER A 238 6.87 13.91 20.73
N ALA A 239 7.79 13.27 20.01
CA ALA A 239 8.90 12.56 20.62
C ALA A 239 9.80 13.60 21.29
N GLU A 240 9.67 13.77 22.58
CA GLU A 240 10.77 14.26 23.42
C GLU A 240 11.84 13.17 23.42
N VAL A 241 12.90 13.43 22.68
CA VAL A 241 14.14 12.66 22.77
C VAL A 241 14.73 12.92 24.16
N VAL A 242 14.40 12.09 25.13
CA VAL A 242 15.13 12.04 26.39
C VAL A 242 16.29 11.05 26.20
N SER A 243 17.46 11.60 25.92
CA SER A 243 18.73 10.88 26.04
C SER A 243 19.07 10.73 27.53
N ALA A 244 18.96 9.55 28.08
CA ALA A 244 19.80 9.08 29.20
C ALA A 244 19.50 7.60 29.53
N GLY A 245 20.51 6.80 29.48
CA GLY A 245 20.83 5.54 30.10
C GLY A 245 19.76 4.74 30.86
N GLY A 246 19.56 3.48 30.43
CA GLY A 246 19.08 2.42 31.27
C GLY A 246 17.64 2.00 31.13
N THR A 247 17.46 0.70 30.79
CA THR A 247 16.24 -0.12 30.83
C THR A 247 15.09 0.30 29.93
N SER A 248 14.92 -0.48 28.86
CA SER A 248 13.74 -0.46 27.99
C SER A 248 12.49 -0.80 28.80
N LEU A 249 11.79 0.21 29.28
CA LEU A 249 10.40 0.08 29.70
C LEU A 249 9.58 0.06 28.41
N ALA A 250 8.94 -1.07 28.12
CA ALA A 250 7.95 -1.17 27.04
C ALA A 250 6.87 -0.11 27.30
N VAL A 251 6.88 0.95 26.49
CA VAL A 251 5.78 1.91 26.47
C VAL A 251 4.54 1.14 26.01
N PRO A 252 3.45 1.07 26.78
CA PRO A 252 2.26 0.39 26.35
C PRO A 252 1.77 1.06 25.07
N SER A 253 1.72 0.27 23.99
CA SER A 253 1.17 0.71 22.71
C SER A 253 -0.25 1.24 22.95
N PRO A 254 -0.60 2.43 22.46
CA PRO A 254 -1.95 2.92 22.60
C PRO A 254 -2.90 1.89 21.97
N LYS A 255 -3.94 1.47 22.70
CA LYS A 255 -4.99 0.60 22.15
C LYS A 255 -5.74 1.37 21.07
N MET A 256 -5.22 1.31 19.85
CA MET A 256 -5.89 1.88 18.69
C MET A 256 -6.97 0.90 18.25
N THR A 257 -8.22 1.25 18.48
CA THR A 257 -9.36 0.51 17.94
C THR A 257 -9.95 1.29 16.78
N PHE A 258 -10.11 0.61 15.63
CA PHE A 258 -10.81 1.16 14.47
C PHE A 258 -12.17 0.44 14.37
N PRO A 259 -13.22 0.91 15.06
CA PRO A 259 -14.50 0.20 15.16
C PRO A 259 -15.18 0.01 13.80
N GLN A 260 -14.77 0.77 12.80
CA GLN A 260 -15.25 0.65 11.42
C GLN A 260 -14.54 -0.44 10.60
N VAL A 261 -13.50 -1.10 11.14
CA VAL A 261 -12.73 -2.12 10.41
C VAL A 261 -12.93 -3.48 11.01
N THR A 262 -13.24 -4.46 10.16
CA THR A 262 -13.13 -5.88 10.49
C THR A 262 -11.94 -6.45 9.74
N TYR A 263 -11.00 -7.02 10.49
CA TYR A 263 -9.78 -7.59 9.94
C TYR A 263 -9.91 -9.08 9.74
N PHE A 264 -9.40 -9.55 8.60
CA PHE A 264 -9.24 -10.97 8.29
C PHE A 264 -7.80 -11.24 7.90
N ARG A 265 -7.40 -12.50 8.00
CA ARG A 265 -6.11 -13.02 7.59
C ARG A 265 -6.35 -14.33 6.87
N SER A 266 -6.14 -14.32 5.55
CA SER A 266 -6.45 -15.44 4.66
C SER A 266 -7.85 -16.02 4.92
N GLY A 267 -8.87 -15.13 4.92
CA GLY A 267 -10.28 -15.49 5.14
C GLY A 267 -10.67 -15.81 6.60
N LYS A 268 -9.75 -15.74 7.56
CA LYS A 268 -10.03 -16.00 8.98
C LYS A 268 -10.09 -14.67 9.73
N LYS A 269 -11.19 -14.44 10.46
CA LYS A 269 -11.36 -13.21 11.23
C LYS A 269 -10.29 -13.09 12.31
N VAL A 270 -9.59 -11.97 12.31
CA VAL A 270 -8.56 -11.65 13.31
C VAL A 270 -9.22 -11.29 14.63
N GLN A 271 -8.90 -12.02 15.68
CA GLN A 271 -9.34 -11.80 17.06
C GLN A 271 -8.16 -11.71 18.04
N GLU A 272 -7.01 -12.18 17.61
CA GLU A 272 -5.78 -12.21 18.39
C GLU A 272 -5.27 -10.79 18.65
N GLN A 273 -5.15 -10.41 19.92
CA GLN A 273 -4.70 -9.09 20.32
C GLN A 273 -3.30 -8.77 19.78
N GLU A 274 -2.42 -9.74 19.70
CA GLU A 274 -1.07 -9.60 19.15
C GLU A 274 -1.09 -9.10 17.70
N THR A 275 -1.95 -9.69 16.85
CA THR A 275 -2.12 -9.27 15.45
C THR A 275 -2.72 -7.86 15.35
N LEU A 276 -3.68 -7.54 16.20
CA LEU A 276 -4.27 -6.19 16.23
C LEU A 276 -3.27 -5.14 16.71
N ASP A 277 -2.45 -5.46 17.69
CA ASP A 277 -1.36 -4.59 18.18
C ASP A 277 -0.27 -4.42 17.09
N PHE A 278 0.01 -5.47 16.33
CA PHE A 278 0.89 -5.39 15.17
C PHE A 278 0.35 -4.41 14.11
N TYR A 279 -0.91 -4.52 13.72
CA TYR A 279 -1.52 -3.57 12.78
C TYR A 279 -1.53 -2.13 13.32
N ALA A 280 -1.76 -1.96 14.61
CA ALA A 280 -1.69 -0.64 15.26
C ALA A 280 -0.29 -0.02 15.17
N ARG A 281 0.80 -0.82 15.34
CA ARG A 281 2.18 -0.34 15.14
C ARG A 281 2.44 0.10 13.70
N LEU A 282 1.91 -0.64 12.72
CA LEU A 282 2.05 -0.28 11.31
C LEU A 282 1.32 1.03 10.98
N TYR A 283 0.11 1.24 11.50
CA TYR A 283 -0.60 2.52 11.34
C TYR A 283 0.14 3.68 11.99
N HIS A 284 0.70 3.47 13.17
CA HIS A 284 1.53 4.49 13.82
C HIS A 284 2.74 4.85 12.98
N ARG A 285 3.41 3.85 12.39
CA ARG A 285 4.50 4.09 11.43
C ARG A 285 4.01 4.90 10.23
N LEU A 286 2.89 4.52 9.62
CA LEU A 286 2.34 5.24 8.47
C LEU A 286 2.03 6.70 8.79
N ASP A 287 1.52 7.00 9.98
CA ASP A 287 1.24 8.36 10.42
C ASP A 287 2.52 9.22 10.56
N GLN A 288 3.63 8.60 10.94
CA GLN A 288 4.92 9.29 11.07
C GLN A 288 5.61 9.59 9.74
N ILE A 289 5.33 8.80 8.69
CA ILE A 289 6.04 8.85 7.39
C ILE A 289 5.16 9.38 6.23
N SER A 290 3.92 9.75 6.51
CA SER A 290 2.93 10.26 5.53
C SER A 290 3.07 11.73 5.21
#